data_2ddb500bea3e68aa67308cd1d6469b1c
#
_entry.id   2ddb500bea3e68aa67308cd1d6469b1c
#
_cell.length_a   1.000
_cell.length_b   1.000
_cell.length_c   1.000
_cell.angle_alpha   90.00
_cell.angle_beta   90.00
_cell.angle_gamma   90.00
#
_symmetry.space_group_name_H-M   'P 1'
#
loop_
_entity.id
_entity.type
_entity.pdbx_description
1 polymer ?
#
loop_
_entity_poly.entity_id
_entity_poly.type
_entity_poly.pdbx_seq_one_letter_code
_entity_poly.pdbx_strand_id
1 'polypeptide(L)'
;QFALCREFCRHMGLAEFASAQYEADHNMGTLAARSRAAGLRNVLVTRDKDLSQLIRDGDVFWDYSGNTHYRYHEIGARFGASPELIADFLALTGDSVDNIPGVPGVGKKTAALLFAAFGSLDELYANLHRVPLMKLRGGAMVAARLLAHKEAAYMARRLTGIVCDIPLQATLDDLKPRRPDSAGLDFFFNTHGFGNILRQQARRIAAGE
;
A
#
# COMPACT_ATOMS: atom_id res chain seq x y z
N GLN A 1 22.08 5.93 -3.94
CA GLN A 1 21.68 5.45 -2.61
C GLN A 1 20.81 4.18 -2.70
N PHE A 2 19.78 4.10 -3.57
CA PHE A 2 18.92 2.92 -3.69
C PHE A 2 19.70 1.64 -4.03
N ALA A 3 20.67 1.70 -4.95
CA ALA A 3 21.51 0.55 -5.28
C ALA A 3 22.28 0.02 -4.07
N LEU A 4 22.78 0.91 -3.21
CA LEU A 4 23.49 0.54 -1.97
C LEU A 4 22.56 -0.13 -0.94
N CYS A 5 21.32 0.36 -0.80
CA CYS A 5 20.34 -0.29 0.06
C CYS A 5 20.04 -1.72 -0.41
N ARG A 6 19.86 -1.90 -1.72
CA ARG A 6 19.62 -3.22 -2.31
C ARG A 6 20.81 -4.17 -2.11
N GLU A 7 22.05 -3.67 -2.32
CA GLU A 7 23.27 -4.41 -2.07
C GLU A 7 23.40 -4.81 -0.60
N PHE A 8 23.13 -3.89 0.31
CA PHE A 8 23.11 -4.16 1.74
C PHE A 8 22.09 -5.25 2.10
N CYS A 9 20.85 -5.16 1.59
CA CYS A 9 19.82 -6.19 1.82
C CYS A 9 20.28 -7.57 1.34
N ARG A 10 20.91 -7.66 0.16
CA ARG A 10 21.46 -8.93 -0.35
C ARG A 10 22.54 -9.52 0.57
N HIS A 11 23.48 -8.69 1.04
CA HIS A 11 24.51 -9.14 2.00
C HIS A 11 23.92 -9.51 3.35
N MET A 12 22.82 -8.88 3.76
CA MET A 12 22.07 -9.27 4.96
C MET A 12 21.25 -10.56 4.79
N GLY A 13 21.25 -11.16 3.60
CA GLY A 13 20.46 -12.36 3.31
C GLY A 13 18.96 -12.11 3.18
N LEU A 14 18.55 -10.85 3.01
CA LEU A 14 17.15 -10.48 2.79
C LEU A 14 16.79 -10.59 1.31
N ALA A 15 15.60 -11.08 1.04
CA ALA A 15 15.06 -11.11 -0.31
C ALA A 15 14.81 -9.67 -0.81
N GLU A 16 15.21 -9.42 -2.05
CA GLU A 16 15.08 -8.11 -2.68
C GLU A 16 14.50 -8.29 -4.08
N PHE A 17 13.44 -7.58 -4.37
CA PHE A 17 12.73 -7.67 -5.63
C PHE A 17 12.61 -6.28 -6.28
N ALA A 18 12.72 -6.27 -7.60
CA ALA A 18 12.44 -5.09 -8.41
C ALA A 18 11.83 -5.50 -9.75
N SER A 19 11.07 -4.61 -10.33
CA SER A 19 10.54 -4.75 -11.67
C SER A 19 10.91 -3.52 -12.50
N ALA A 20 11.14 -3.72 -13.80
CA ALA A 20 11.30 -2.63 -14.76
C ALA A 20 9.94 -2.09 -15.25
N GLN A 21 8.85 -2.83 -15.03
CA GLN A 21 7.52 -2.54 -15.55
C GLN A 21 6.50 -2.17 -14.48
N TYR A 22 6.74 -2.60 -13.23
CA TYR A 22 5.81 -2.44 -12.12
C TYR A 22 6.49 -1.76 -10.94
N GLU A 23 5.74 -0.94 -10.23
CA GLU A 23 6.20 -0.30 -9.00
C GLU A 23 6.34 -1.32 -7.85
N ALA A 24 7.03 -0.90 -6.79
CA ALA A 24 7.27 -1.75 -5.61
C ALA A 24 5.95 -2.24 -4.98
N ASP A 25 4.91 -1.40 -5.02
CA ASP A 25 3.59 -1.68 -4.44
C ASP A 25 2.91 -2.88 -5.08
N HIS A 26 3.02 -3.01 -6.41
CA HIS A 26 2.49 -4.17 -7.13
C HIS A 26 3.26 -5.45 -6.80
N ASN A 27 4.59 -5.35 -6.59
CA ASN A 27 5.40 -6.47 -6.12
C ASN A 27 4.94 -6.89 -4.71
N MET A 28 4.78 -5.92 -3.80
CA MET A 28 4.30 -6.16 -2.44
C MET A 28 2.89 -6.75 -2.43
N GLY A 29 1.98 -6.21 -3.24
CA GLY A 29 0.61 -6.70 -3.38
C GLY A 29 0.56 -8.14 -3.86
N THR A 30 1.37 -8.47 -4.88
CA THR A 30 1.45 -9.83 -5.43
C THR A 30 2.04 -10.82 -4.42
N LEU A 31 3.11 -10.45 -3.72
CA LEU A 31 3.71 -11.29 -2.70
C LEU A 31 2.77 -11.47 -1.50
N ALA A 32 2.09 -10.41 -1.06
CA ALA A 32 1.10 -10.49 0.01
C ALA A 32 -0.09 -11.37 -0.34
N ALA A 33 -0.55 -11.33 -1.58
CA ALA A 33 -1.62 -12.22 -2.06
C ALA A 33 -1.16 -13.69 -2.06
N ARG A 34 0.05 -13.98 -2.57
CA ARG A 34 0.62 -15.33 -2.63
C ARG A 34 0.87 -15.91 -1.23
N SER A 35 1.47 -15.14 -0.32
CA SER A 35 1.72 -15.57 1.05
C SER A 35 0.42 -15.87 1.80
N ARG A 36 -0.60 -15.04 1.61
CA ARG A 36 -1.93 -15.27 2.21
C ARG A 36 -2.59 -16.52 1.65
N ALA A 37 -2.50 -16.78 0.34
CA ALA A 37 -2.98 -18.01 -0.26
C ALA A 37 -2.29 -19.27 0.30
N ALA A 38 -1.05 -19.13 0.80
CA ALA A 38 -0.30 -20.18 1.50
C ALA A 38 -0.57 -20.23 3.02
N GLY A 39 -1.56 -19.50 3.52
CA GLY A 39 -1.91 -19.47 4.95
C GLY A 39 -1.00 -18.61 5.84
N LEU A 40 -0.13 -17.79 5.25
CA LEU A 40 0.74 -16.88 5.98
C LEU A 40 0.04 -15.54 6.24
N ARG A 41 0.45 -14.86 7.30
CA ARG A 41 0.05 -13.50 7.63
C ARG A 41 1.13 -12.52 7.19
N ASN A 42 0.72 -11.33 6.75
CA ASN A 42 1.63 -10.30 6.28
C ASN A 42 1.81 -9.20 7.32
N VAL A 43 3.03 -8.71 7.45
CA VAL A 43 3.34 -7.46 8.14
C VAL A 43 3.93 -6.52 7.10
N LEU A 44 3.15 -5.53 6.68
CA LEU A 44 3.59 -4.52 5.71
C LEU A 44 4.20 -3.33 6.46
N VAL A 45 5.52 -3.22 6.41
CA VAL A 45 6.27 -2.13 7.05
C VAL A 45 6.36 -0.96 6.07
N THR A 46 5.53 0.04 6.25
CA THR A 46 5.43 1.17 5.33
C THR A 46 4.80 2.40 6.00
N ARG A 47 5.03 3.58 5.42
CA ARG A 47 4.29 4.81 5.73
C ARG A 47 3.31 5.20 4.62
N ASP A 48 3.37 4.49 3.51
CA ASP A 48 2.49 4.75 2.38
C ASP A 48 1.09 4.25 2.67
N LYS A 49 0.13 5.19 2.71
CA LYS A 49 -1.27 4.89 2.99
C LYS A 49 -1.91 4.00 1.93
N ASP A 50 -1.42 4.05 0.70
CA ASP A 50 -2.01 3.31 -0.41
C ASP A 50 -1.80 1.81 -0.23
N LEU A 51 -0.68 1.41 0.39
CA LEU A 51 -0.44 0.01 0.77
C LEU A 51 -1.43 -0.52 1.83
N SER A 52 -2.20 0.36 2.48
CA SER A 52 -3.26 -0.08 3.39
C SER A 52 -4.38 -0.86 2.68
N GLN A 53 -4.55 -0.68 1.37
CA GLN A 53 -5.49 -1.46 0.55
C GLN A 53 -5.13 -2.95 0.47
N LEU A 54 -3.89 -3.32 0.80
CA LEU A 54 -3.42 -4.70 0.80
C LEU A 54 -3.75 -5.50 2.07
N ILE A 55 -4.12 -4.81 3.15
CA ILE A 55 -4.35 -5.42 4.46
C ILE A 55 -5.63 -6.26 4.45
N ARG A 56 -5.54 -7.50 4.94
CA ARG A 56 -6.66 -8.41 5.14
C ARG A 56 -6.68 -8.89 6.60
N ASP A 57 -7.70 -9.65 6.97
CA ASP A 57 -7.79 -10.21 8.31
C ASP A 57 -6.54 -11.03 8.65
N GLY A 58 -5.96 -10.78 9.83
CA GLY A 58 -4.70 -11.36 10.27
C GLY A 58 -3.44 -10.60 9.85
N ASP A 59 -3.49 -9.71 8.84
CA ASP A 59 -2.36 -8.88 8.42
C ASP A 59 -2.19 -7.65 9.33
N VAL A 60 -1.02 -7.02 9.25
CA VAL A 60 -0.67 -5.80 9.99
C VAL A 60 -0.04 -4.77 9.04
N PHE A 61 -0.52 -3.55 9.08
CA PHE A 61 0.15 -2.36 8.55
C PHE A 61 0.99 -1.76 9.66
N TRP A 62 2.29 -1.67 9.50
CA TRP A 62 3.22 -1.16 10.52
C TRP A 62 3.91 0.12 10.05
N ASP A 63 3.50 1.26 10.60
CA ASP A 63 4.29 2.50 10.53
C ASP A 63 5.45 2.42 11.52
N TYR A 64 6.61 1.99 11.03
CA TYR A 64 7.81 1.78 11.86
C TYR A 64 8.27 3.08 12.52
N SER A 65 8.23 4.21 11.84
CA SER A 65 8.73 5.48 12.39
C SER A 65 7.86 6.01 13.53
N GLY A 66 6.55 5.78 13.46
CA GLY A 66 5.59 6.09 14.54
C GLY A 66 5.42 4.96 15.54
N ASN A 67 6.08 3.82 15.30
CA ASN A 67 5.89 2.56 16.04
C ASN A 67 4.40 2.21 16.23
N THR A 68 3.61 2.42 15.18
CA THR A 68 2.16 2.22 15.23
C THR A 68 1.75 1.10 14.30
N HIS A 69 0.95 0.18 14.81
CA HIS A 69 0.43 -0.97 14.10
C HIS A 69 -1.07 -0.79 13.87
N TYR A 70 -1.53 -1.06 12.64
CA TYR A 70 -2.95 -1.05 12.30
C TYR A 70 -3.35 -2.42 11.76
N ARG A 71 -4.38 -3.01 12.36
CA ARG A 71 -5.02 -4.23 11.87
C ARG A 71 -6.13 -3.90 10.89
N TYR A 72 -6.64 -4.89 10.21
CA TYR A 72 -7.68 -4.76 9.18
C TYR A 72 -8.84 -3.84 9.59
N HIS A 73 -9.41 -4.06 10.77
CA HIS A 73 -10.58 -3.30 11.26
C HIS A 73 -10.25 -1.85 11.67
N GLU A 74 -8.96 -1.50 11.83
CA GLU A 74 -8.50 -0.17 12.22
C GLU A 74 -8.21 0.73 11.01
N ILE A 75 -8.00 0.13 9.82
CA ILE A 75 -7.66 0.85 8.59
C ILE A 75 -8.72 1.90 8.25
N GLY A 76 -10.01 1.54 8.34
CA GLY A 76 -11.11 2.46 8.04
C GLY A 76 -11.11 3.72 8.90
N ALA A 77 -10.89 3.56 10.20
CA ALA A 77 -10.80 4.70 11.13
C ALA A 77 -9.57 5.58 10.86
N ARG A 78 -8.46 4.97 10.44
CA ARG A 78 -7.19 5.67 10.18
C ARG A 78 -7.16 6.38 8.84
N PHE A 79 -7.61 5.72 7.77
CA PHE A 79 -7.43 6.18 6.38
C PHE A 79 -8.73 6.63 5.70
N GLY A 80 -9.89 6.34 6.29
CA GLY A 80 -11.18 6.85 5.84
C GLY A 80 -12.05 5.84 5.10
N ALA A 81 -11.50 4.68 4.73
CA ALA A 81 -12.23 3.58 4.09
C ALA A 81 -11.62 2.23 4.49
N SER A 82 -12.40 1.14 4.39
CA SER A 82 -11.86 -0.22 4.55
C SER A 82 -10.79 -0.51 3.48
N PRO A 83 -9.88 -1.46 3.72
CA PRO A 83 -8.81 -1.76 2.78
C PRO A 83 -9.27 -1.93 1.33
N GLU A 84 -10.34 -2.66 1.11
CA GLU A 84 -10.89 -2.93 -0.22
C GLU A 84 -11.43 -1.70 -0.94
N LEU A 85 -11.73 -0.64 -0.19
CA LEU A 85 -12.31 0.60 -0.71
C LEU A 85 -11.31 1.75 -0.78
N ILE A 86 -10.05 1.57 -0.40
CA ILE A 86 -9.05 2.65 -0.41
C ILE A 86 -8.90 3.25 -1.82
N ALA A 87 -8.75 2.44 -2.86
CA ALA A 87 -8.62 2.93 -4.23
C ALA A 87 -9.89 3.70 -4.69
N ASP A 88 -11.07 3.17 -4.40
CA ASP A 88 -12.35 3.82 -4.68
C ASP A 88 -12.49 5.14 -3.91
N PHE A 89 -12.07 5.14 -2.65
CA PHE A 89 -12.11 6.33 -1.79
C PHE A 89 -11.20 7.43 -2.32
N LEU A 90 -9.97 7.09 -2.72
CA LEU A 90 -9.01 8.02 -3.32
C LEU A 90 -9.48 8.50 -4.69
N ALA A 91 -10.17 7.68 -5.47
CA ALA A 91 -10.79 8.07 -6.72
C ALA A 91 -11.75 9.27 -6.57
N LEU A 92 -12.49 9.32 -5.46
CA LEU A 92 -13.42 10.41 -5.18
C LEU A 92 -12.76 11.58 -4.45
N THR A 93 -11.91 11.31 -3.46
CA THR A 93 -11.31 12.36 -2.61
C THR A 93 -10.07 13.00 -3.20
N GLY A 94 -9.45 12.32 -4.17
CA GLY A 94 -8.13 12.66 -4.69
C GLY A 94 -7.00 12.25 -3.77
N ASP A 95 -5.79 12.37 -4.30
CA ASP A 95 -4.53 12.23 -3.60
C ASP A 95 -3.56 13.33 -4.01
N SER A 96 -3.26 14.23 -3.08
CA SER A 96 -2.36 15.34 -3.35
C SER A 96 -0.89 14.93 -3.46
N VAL A 97 -0.51 13.79 -2.87
CA VAL A 97 0.86 13.26 -2.95
C VAL A 97 1.15 12.80 -4.39
N ASP A 98 0.19 12.11 -4.99
CA ASP A 98 0.31 11.55 -6.34
C ASP A 98 -0.33 12.43 -7.42
N ASN A 99 -0.68 13.66 -7.05
CA ASN A 99 -1.30 14.62 -7.96
C ASN A 99 -2.62 14.13 -8.59
N ILE A 100 -3.41 13.39 -7.83
CA ILE A 100 -4.72 12.88 -8.25
C ILE A 100 -5.80 13.84 -7.73
N PRO A 101 -6.58 14.52 -8.62
CA PRO A 101 -7.45 15.64 -8.21
C PRO A 101 -8.73 15.19 -7.48
N GLY A 102 -9.17 13.95 -7.66
CA GLY A 102 -10.48 13.49 -7.18
C GLY A 102 -11.66 14.17 -7.87
N VAL A 103 -12.86 14.00 -7.30
CA VAL A 103 -14.08 14.65 -7.78
C VAL A 103 -14.28 15.97 -7.06
N PRO A 104 -14.36 17.12 -7.76
CA PRO A 104 -14.49 18.45 -7.13
C PRO A 104 -15.67 18.52 -6.15
N GLY A 105 -15.38 18.92 -4.90
CA GLY A 105 -16.38 19.06 -3.84
C GLY A 105 -16.83 17.74 -3.20
N VAL A 106 -16.18 16.63 -3.52
CA VAL A 106 -16.36 15.35 -2.82
C VAL A 106 -15.16 15.15 -1.89
N GLY A 107 -15.27 15.59 -0.65
CA GLY A 107 -14.24 15.35 0.36
C GLY A 107 -14.46 14.06 1.13
N LYS A 108 -13.54 13.74 2.05
CA LYS A 108 -13.52 12.49 2.84
C LYS A 108 -14.86 12.15 3.50
N LYS A 109 -15.55 13.12 4.11
CA LYS A 109 -16.85 12.89 4.77
C LYS A 109 -17.92 12.48 3.76
N THR A 110 -17.97 13.15 2.61
CA THR A 110 -18.93 12.83 1.55
C THR A 110 -18.64 11.46 0.94
N ALA A 111 -17.38 11.16 0.63
CA ALA A 111 -16.97 9.86 0.10
C ALA A 111 -17.32 8.72 1.07
N ALA A 112 -17.03 8.88 2.37
CA ALA A 112 -17.40 7.88 3.39
C ALA A 112 -18.91 7.60 3.44
N LEU A 113 -19.76 8.64 3.36
CA LEU A 113 -21.21 8.47 3.31
C LEU A 113 -21.68 7.77 2.03
N LEU A 114 -21.05 8.10 0.89
CA LEU A 114 -21.36 7.44 -0.38
C LEU A 114 -21.00 5.95 -0.33
N PHE A 115 -19.79 5.60 0.13
CA PHE A 115 -19.38 4.20 0.20
C PHE A 115 -20.12 3.41 1.29
N ALA A 116 -20.52 4.04 2.38
CA ALA A 116 -21.42 3.41 3.36
C ALA A 116 -22.80 3.05 2.76
N ALA A 117 -23.28 3.84 1.78
CA ALA A 117 -24.56 3.61 1.14
C ALA A 117 -24.51 2.67 -0.09
N PHE A 118 -23.43 2.69 -0.83
CA PHE A 118 -23.31 2.00 -2.13
C PHE A 118 -22.27 0.86 -2.14
N GLY A 119 -21.32 0.86 -1.23
CA GLY A 119 -20.34 -0.22 -1.08
C GLY A 119 -19.15 -0.16 -2.03
N SER A 120 -19.29 0.37 -3.24
CA SER A 120 -18.18 0.50 -4.21
C SER A 120 -18.38 1.66 -5.17
N LEU A 121 -17.36 2.02 -5.91
CA LEU A 121 -17.42 3.04 -6.97
C LEU A 121 -18.38 2.58 -8.08
N ASP A 122 -18.36 1.31 -8.44
CA ASP A 122 -19.22 0.77 -9.50
C ASP A 122 -20.70 0.83 -9.08
N GLU A 123 -21.02 0.41 -7.87
CA GLU A 123 -22.38 0.49 -7.33
C GLU A 123 -22.87 1.92 -7.16
N LEU A 124 -21.99 2.84 -6.77
CA LEU A 124 -22.31 4.26 -6.71
C LEU A 124 -22.71 4.80 -8.09
N TYR A 125 -21.95 4.51 -9.14
CA TYR A 125 -22.25 4.99 -10.48
C TYR A 125 -23.46 4.27 -11.12
N ALA A 126 -23.69 3.01 -10.81
CA ALA A 126 -24.89 2.29 -11.23
C ALA A 126 -26.17 2.87 -10.59
N ASN A 127 -26.05 3.42 -9.37
CA ASN A 127 -27.16 3.95 -8.58
C ASN A 127 -27.10 5.47 -8.36
N LEU A 128 -26.44 6.21 -9.23
CA LEU A 128 -26.17 7.65 -9.07
C LEU A 128 -27.45 8.48 -8.85
N HIS A 129 -28.60 8.04 -9.43
CA HIS A 129 -29.91 8.66 -9.26
C HIS A 129 -30.41 8.67 -7.80
N ARG A 130 -29.85 7.82 -6.92
CA ARG A 130 -30.22 7.76 -5.50
C ARG A 130 -29.46 8.80 -4.66
N VAL A 131 -28.32 9.33 -5.13
CA VAL A 131 -27.49 10.30 -4.37
C VAL A 131 -28.26 11.56 -3.97
N PRO A 132 -29.12 12.16 -4.82
CA PRO A 132 -29.94 13.32 -4.42
C PRO A 132 -30.92 13.03 -3.29
N LEU A 133 -31.30 11.77 -3.10
CA LEU A 133 -32.26 11.33 -2.06
C LEU A 133 -31.61 11.03 -0.71
N MET A 134 -30.27 11.01 -0.67
CA MET A 134 -29.53 10.77 0.56
C MET A 134 -29.61 11.98 1.51
N LYS A 135 -29.45 11.72 2.82
CA LYS A 135 -29.24 12.77 3.84
C LYS A 135 -27.85 13.39 3.71
N LEU A 136 -27.58 13.96 2.53
CA LEU A 136 -26.30 14.56 2.16
C LEU A 136 -26.52 16.02 1.76
N ARG A 137 -25.76 16.95 2.38
CA ARG A 137 -25.85 18.37 2.02
C ARG A 137 -25.48 18.56 0.55
N GLY A 138 -26.41 19.10 -0.24
CA GLY A 138 -26.21 19.32 -1.66
C GLY A 138 -26.16 18.06 -2.52
N GLY A 139 -26.87 17.01 -2.15
CA GLY A 139 -26.88 15.70 -2.84
C GLY A 139 -27.07 15.78 -4.35
N ALA A 140 -27.98 16.64 -4.83
CA ALA A 140 -28.16 16.86 -6.28
C ALA A 140 -26.90 17.43 -6.95
N MET A 141 -26.21 18.38 -6.30
CA MET A 141 -24.96 18.94 -6.81
C MET A 141 -23.82 17.89 -6.79
N VAL A 142 -23.77 17.08 -5.73
CA VAL A 142 -22.81 15.97 -5.63
C VAL A 142 -23.04 14.97 -6.77
N ALA A 143 -24.28 14.57 -7.02
CA ALA A 143 -24.62 13.66 -8.13
C ALA A 143 -24.22 14.24 -9.49
N ALA A 144 -24.47 15.52 -9.74
CA ALA A 144 -24.08 16.17 -10.98
C ALA A 144 -22.54 16.20 -11.17
N ARG A 145 -21.80 16.48 -10.08
CA ARG A 145 -20.31 16.47 -10.12
C ARG A 145 -19.76 15.06 -10.34
N LEU A 146 -20.30 14.07 -9.65
CA LEU A 146 -19.95 12.66 -9.86
C LEU A 146 -20.15 12.27 -11.33
N LEU A 147 -21.31 12.62 -11.91
CA LEU A 147 -21.60 12.33 -13.31
C LEU A 147 -20.60 13.03 -14.26
N ALA A 148 -20.35 14.31 -14.04
CA ALA A 148 -19.43 15.10 -14.87
C ALA A 148 -17.97 14.62 -14.81
N HIS A 149 -17.55 14.01 -13.69
CA HIS A 149 -16.18 13.54 -13.47
C HIS A 149 -16.05 12.01 -13.44
N LYS A 150 -17.02 11.28 -13.99
CA LYS A 150 -17.05 9.81 -13.96
C LYS A 150 -15.76 9.20 -14.50
N GLU A 151 -15.35 9.57 -15.70
CA GLU A 151 -14.14 9.03 -16.35
C GLU A 151 -12.87 9.35 -15.55
N ALA A 152 -12.79 10.56 -15.00
CA ALA A 152 -11.66 10.96 -14.15
C ALA A 152 -11.61 10.12 -12.85
N ALA A 153 -12.75 9.83 -12.22
CA ALA A 153 -12.81 8.98 -11.04
C ALA A 153 -12.37 7.54 -11.34
N TYR A 154 -12.80 6.97 -12.45
CA TYR A 154 -12.35 5.63 -12.86
C TYR A 154 -10.86 5.60 -13.22
N MET A 155 -10.34 6.65 -13.86
CA MET A 155 -8.90 6.77 -14.11
C MET A 155 -8.13 6.86 -12.78
N ALA A 156 -8.58 7.70 -11.85
CA ALA A 156 -7.98 7.84 -10.52
C ALA A 156 -7.96 6.50 -9.77
N ARG A 157 -9.09 5.74 -9.78
CA ARG A 157 -9.12 4.38 -9.20
C ARG A 157 -8.07 3.45 -9.81
N ARG A 158 -7.86 3.52 -11.12
CA ARG A 158 -6.83 2.72 -11.80
C ARG A 158 -5.42 3.11 -11.39
N LEU A 159 -5.18 4.41 -11.19
CA LEU A 159 -3.87 4.93 -10.80
C LEU A 159 -3.53 4.65 -9.33
N THR A 160 -4.53 4.66 -8.45
CA THR A 160 -4.35 4.38 -7.01
C THR A 160 -4.48 2.92 -6.65
N GLY A 161 -4.98 2.08 -7.57
CA GLY A 161 -5.20 0.65 -7.34
C GLY A 161 -3.92 -0.16 -7.47
N ILE A 162 -3.64 -1.00 -6.48
CA ILE A 162 -2.48 -1.91 -6.51
C ILE A 162 -2.88 -3.23 -7.16
N VAL A 163 -2.18 -3.58 -8.25
CA VAL A 163 -2.32 -4.87 -8.92
C VAL A 163 -1.60 -5.95 -8.11
N CYS A 164 -2.29 -7.04 -7.79
CA CYS A 164 -1.80 -8.07 -6.89
C CYS A 164 -1.51 -9.43 -7.58
N ASP A 165 -1.44 -9.43 -8.90
CA ASP A 165 -1.25 -10.63 -9.73
C ASP A 165 -0.27 -10.40 -10.89
N ILE A 166 0.72 -9.52 -10.68
CA ILE A 166 1.75 -9.26 -11.70
C ILE A 166 2.60 -10.53 -11.95
N PRO A 167 3.20 -10.66 -13.14
CA PRO A 167 4.05 -11.79 -13.48
C PRO A 167 5.40 -11.73 -12.75
N LEU A 168 5.38 -11.85 -11.42
CA LEU A 168 6.56 -11.85 -10.58
C LEU A 168 7.15 -13.27 -10.50
N GLN A 169 8.42 -13.42 -10.92
CA GLN A 169 9.15 -14.69 -10.88
C GLN A 169 9.75 -14.99 -9.49
N ALA A 170 9.05 -14.62 -8.42
CA ALA A 170 9.45 -14.93 -7.06
C ALA A 170 8.55 -16.01 -6.48
N THR A 171 9.15 -16.94 -5.74
CA THR A 171 8.46 -17.96 -4.94
C THR A 171 8.43 -17.54 -3.47
N LEU A 172 7.60 -18.19 -2.66
CA LEU A 172 7.61 -17.96 -1.20
C LEU A 172 8.92 -18.44 -0.55
N ASP A 173 9.60 -19.41 -1.15
CA ASP A 173 10.90 -19.87 -0.66
C ASP A 173 12.00 -18.80 -0.86
N ASP A 174 11.87 -17.96 -1.87
CA ASP A 174 12.79 -16.84 -2.08
C ASP A 174 12.67 -15.76 -1.00
N LEU A 175 11.53 -15.69 -0.30
CA LEU A 175 11.30 -14.77 0.82
C LEU A 175 11.99 -15.19 2.12
N LYS A 176 12.44 -16.44 2.22
CA LYS A 176 13.09 -16.94 3.43
C LYS A 176 14.42 -16.20 3.65
N PRO A 177 14.65 -15.65 4.85
CA PRO A 177 15.94 -15.04 5.16
C PRO A 177 17.07 -16.06 4.98
N ARG A 178 18.14 -15.64 4.35
CA ARG A 178 19.37 -16.43 4.21
C ARG A 178 20.37 -15.98 5.27
N ARG A 179 21.39 -16.80 5.51
CA ARG A 179 22.48 -16.42 6.40
C ARG A 179 23.19 -15.17 5.83
N PRO A 180 23.41 -14.13 6.64
CA PRO A 180 24.16 -12.96 6.21
C PRO A 180 25.58 -13.30 5.71
N ASP A 181 26.01 -12.65 4.63
CA ASP A 181 27.37 -12.70 4.11
C ASP A 181 28.25 -11.71 4.89
N SER A 182 28.88 -12.20 5.96
CA SER A 182 29.71 -11.35 6.83
C SER A 182 30.90 -10.76 6.11
N ALA A 183 31.51 -11.47 5.16
CA ALA A 183 32.67 -10.97 4.40
C ALA A 183 32.24 -9.86 3.42
N GLY A 184 31.12 -10.07 2.71
CA GLY A 184 30.51 -9.07 1.84
C GLY A 184 30.09 -7.82 2.60
N LEU A 185 29.52 -7.99 3.79
CA LEU A 185 29.15 -6.85 4.67
C LEU A 185 30.37 -6.05 5.11
N ASP A 186 31.45 -6.70 5.55
CA ASP A 186 32.67 -6.01 5.95
C ASP A 186 33.30 -5.25 4.76
N PHE A 187 33.34 -5.85 3.58
CA PHE A 187 33.78 -5.20 2.35
C PHE A 187 32.88 -3.99 1.99
N PHE A 188 31.56 -4.17 2.00
CA PHE A 188 30.57 -3.13 1.74
C PHE A 188 30.75 -1.93 2.68
N PHE A 189 30.84 -2.19 3.98
CA PHE A 189 31.02 -1.13 4.98
C PHE A 189 32.34 -0.38 4.82
N ASN A 190 33.42 -1.09 4.47
CA ASN A 190 34.73 -0.46 4.23
C ASN A 190 34.70 0.43 2.98
N THR A 191 34.15 -0.08 1.89
CA THR A 191 34.08 0.61 0.60
C THR A 191 33.25 1.89 0.69
N HIS A 192 32.16 1.87 1.45
CA HIS A 192 31.22 2.98 1.54
C HIS A 192 31.35 3.83 2.82
N GLY A 193 32.36 3.57 3.65
CA GLY A 193 32.67 4.40 4.82
C GLY A 193 31.62 4.34 5.94
N PHE A 194 30.89 3.22 6.08
CA PHE A 194 29.90 3.08 7.14
C PHE A 194 30.57 2.94 8.53
N GLY A 195 30.02 3.66 9.50
CA GLY A 195 30.49 3.65 10.88
C GLY A 195 30.14 2.39 11.67
N ASN A 196 30.64 2.34 12.93
CA ASN A 196 30.55 1.13 13.77
C ASN A 196 29.14 0.72 14.16
N ILE A 197 28.17 1.65 14.26
CA ILE A 197 26.82 1.33 14.71
C ILE A 197 26.15 0.32 13.78
N LEU A 198 26.17 0.59 12.46
CA LEU A 198 25.56 -0.31 11.48
C LEU A 198 26.29 -1.66 11.41
N ARG A 199 27.63 -1.65 11.53
CA ARG A 199 28.46 -2.87 11.59
C ARG A 199 28.09 -3.75 12.79
N GLN A 200 27.93 -3.16 13.96
CA GLN A 200 27.56 -3.90 15.17
C GLN A 200 26.14 -4.50 15.05
N GLN A 201 25.18 -3.72 14.53
CA GLN A 201 23.84 -4.22 14.29
C GLN A 201 23.83 -5.38 13.29
N ALA A 202 24.54 -5.27 12.17
CA ALA A 202 24.63 -6.33 11.18
C ALA A 202 25.25 -7.61 11.77
N ARG A 203 26.29 -7.49 12.61
CA ARG A 203 26.91 -8.64 13.30
C ARG A 203 25.99 -9.29 14.31
N ARG A 204 25.22 -8.52 15.09
CA ARG A 204 24.23 -9.06 16.03
C ARG A 204 23.15 -9.87 15.30
N ILE A 205 22.58 -9.30 14.24
CA ILE A 205 21.59 -9.98 13.40
C ILE A 205 22.20 -11.27 12.79
N ALA A 206 23.45 -11.23 12.33
CA ALA A 206 24.13 -12.41 11.77
C ALA A 206 24.41 -13.50 12.83
N ALA A 207 24.55 -13.10 14.10
CA ALA A 207 24.71 -14.00 15.25
C ALA A 207 23.35 -14.57 15.75
N GLY A 208 22.22 -14.03 15.29
CA GLY A 208 20.89 -14.43 15.74
C GLY A 208 20.43 -13.77 17.04
N GLU A 209 21.01 -12.61 17.38
CA GLU A 209 20.71 -11.81 18.57
C GLU A 209 19.64 -10.71 18.32
#